data_608181511d51685a8b21c685fa748323
#
_entry.id   608181511d51685a8b21c685fa748323
#
_cell.length_a   1.000
_cell.length_b   1.000
_cell.length_c   1.000
_cell.angle_alpha   90.00
_cell.angle_beta   90.00
_cell.angle_gamma   90.00
#
_symmetry.space_group_name_H-M   'P 1'
#
loop_
_entity.id
_entity.type
_entity.pdbx_description
1 polymer ?
#
loop_
_entity_poly.entity_id
_entity_poly.type
_entity_poly.pdbx_seq_one_letter_code
_entity_poly.pdbx_strand_id
1 'polypeptide(L)'
;MKKTIVLTGGAKGRGRSTLLKFAENDFNIFTCSRKKTDLKLVEDEIKKVNPNIVFSSIEADLSQKEGCNKFVEFVNSNTNNIDVLVNNVGTFVPGELMSEDENALEFMINTNLYSNYWVTRGFSKKFINQKFGHIFNICSIASKVAYENGGSYCISKFALYGFSQCLREEFKKLNIKVTAVLPGATRTGSWDGTSLPDERFINVDDVAKSIFSAYDTSPGATVEEIVIRPQLGDI
;
A
#
# COMPACT_ATOMS: atom_id res chain seq x y z
N MET A 1 -7.26 20.83 -12.13
CA MET A 1 -6.28 20.49 -11.05
C MET A 1 -5.70 19.12 -11.34
N LYS A 2 -4.41 18.90 -11.04
CA LYS A 2 -3.82 17.56 -11.15
C LYS A 2 -4.43 16.64 -10.10
N LYS A 3 -4.56 15.35 -10.43
CA LYS A 3 -5.01 14.30 -9.52
C LYS A 3 -3.98 14.05 -8.43
N THR A 4 -4.41 13.50 -7.31
CA THR A 4 -3.56 13.30 -6.13
C THR A 4 -3.56 11.83 -5.71
N ILE A 5 -2.36 11.25 -5.58
CA ILE A 5 -2.15 9.98 -4.91
C ILE A 5 -1.57 10.20 -3.51
N VAL A 6 -2.14 9.50 -2.53
CA VAL A 6 -1.62 9.34 -1.18
C VAL A 6 -1.17 7.89 -1.03
N LEU A 7 0.10 7.66 -0.69
CA LEU A 7 0.64 6.30 -0.56
C LEU A 7 1.46 6.17 0.72
N THR A 8 1.16 5.16 1.52
CA THR A 8 1.89 4.88 2.75
C THR A 8 3.15 4.05 2.49
N GLY A 9 4.32 4.48 3.00
CA GLY A 9 5.57 3.73 2.83
C GLY A 9 6.14 3.80 1.41
N GLY A 10 6.17 4.99 0.81
CA GLY A 10 6.55 5.21 -0.59
C GLY A 10 8.04 5.24 -0.90
N ALA A 11 8.93 5.04 0.08
CA ALA A 11 10.35 5.28 -0.12
C ALA A 11 11.12 4.13 -0.79
N LYS A 12 10.60 2.91 -0.76
CA LYS A 12 11.30 1.70 -1.28
C LYS A 12 10.33 0.69 -1.90
N GLY A 13 10.88 -0.26 -2.64
CA GLY A 13 10.17 -1.43 -3.16
C GLY A 13 8.90 -1.07 -3.94
N ARG A 14 7.81 -1.79 -3.66
CA ARG A 14 6.50 -1.61 -4.33
C ARG A 14 5.96 -0.18 -4.21
N GLY A 15 6.09 0.42 -3.02
CA GLY A 15 5.62 1.78 -2.78
C GLY A 15 6.32 2.79 -3.68
N ARG A 16 7.67 2.74 -3.75
CA ARG A 16 8.46 3.61 -4.63
C ARG A 16 8.07 3.42 -6.10
N SER A 17 8.02 2.17 -6.58
CA SER A 17 7.64 1.88 -7.96
C SER A 17 6.23 2.39 -8.29
N THR A 18 5.27 2.22 -7.38
CA THR A 18 3.92 2.75 -7.56
C THR A 18 3.93 4.29 -7.65
N LEU A 19 4.68 4.99 -6.78
CA LEU A 19 4.79 6.45 -6.87
C LEU A 19 5.36 6.92 -8.20
N LEU A 20 6.43 6.26 -8.70
CA LEU A 20 7.02 6.57 -10.01
C LEU A 20 6.01 6.38 -11.12
N LYS A 21 5.23 5.28 -11.10
CA LYS A 21 4.18 5.02 -12.09
C LYS A 21 3.10 6.10 -12.11
N PHE A 22 2.68 6.59 -10.95
CA PHE A 22 1.71 7.69 -10.87
C PHE A 22 2.33 9.05 -11.24
N ALA A 23 3.61 9.28 -10.96
CA ALA A 23 4.35 10.48 -11.39
C ALA A 23 4.42 10.60 -12.91
N GLU A 24 4.68 9.48 -13.63
CA GLU A 24 4.63 9.39 -15.10
C GLU A 24 3.26 9.80 -15.66
N ASN A 25 2.20 9.65 -14.88
CA ASN A 25 0.81 9.94 -15.27
C ASN A 25 0.27 11.24 -14.62
N ASP A 26 1.15 12.14 -14.26
CA ASP A 26 0.86 13.53 -13.86
C ASP A 26 0.07 13.68 -12.54
N PHE A 27 0.30 12.77 -11.58
CA PHE A 27 -0.30 12.86 -10.24
C PHE A 27 0.59 13.65 -9.28
N ASN A 28 -0.02 14.51 -8.46
CA ASN A 28 0.60 14.99 -7.24
C ASN A 28 0.73 13.86 -6.23
N ILE A 29 1.79 13.86 -5.44
CA ILE A 29 2.19 12.75 -4.57
C ILE A 29 2.28 13.22 -3.13
N PHE A 30 1.61 12.48 -2.23
CA PHE A 30 1.79 12.57 -0.78
C PHE A 30 2.20 11.20 -0.24
N THR A 31 3.29 11.17 0.52
CA THR A 31 3.79 9.89 1.07
C THR A 31 4.49 10.06 2.41
N CYS A 32 4.80 8.93 3.05
CA CYS A 32 5.59 8.87 4.27
C CYS A 32 6.57 7.71 4.26
N SER A 33 7.57 7.82 5.12
CA SER A 33 8.52 6.74 5.45
C SER A 33 9.06 6.98 6.86
N ARG A 34 9.64 5.95 7.46
CA ARG A 34 10.33 6.05 8.77
C ARG A 34 11.67 6.80 8.71
N LYS A 35 12.23 7.02 7.51
CA LYS A 35 13.53 7.68 7.32
C LYS A 35 13.41 8.82 6.31
N LYS A 36 13.76 10.02 6.74
CA LYS A 36 13.75 11.22 5.89
C LYS A 36 14.73 11.12 4.72
N THR A 37 15.86 10.45 4.92
CA THR A 37 16.86 10.24 3.87
C THR A 37 16.32 9.44 2.71
N ASP A 38 15.53 8.38 2.98
CA ASP A 38 14.92 7.56 1.94
C ASP A 38 13.83 8.34 1.16
N LEU A 39 13.11 9.25 1.83
CA LEU A 39 12.14 10.14 1.19
C LEU A 39 12.81 11.13 0.23
N LYS A 40 13.98 11.64 0.60
CA LYS A 40 14.75 12.56 -0.26
C LYS A 40 15.20 11.87 -1.55
N LEU A 41 15.65 10.62 -1.47
CA LEU A 41 16.07 9.86 -2.65
C LEU A 41 14.91 9.66 -3.64
N VAL A 42 13.73 9.27 -3.16
CA VAL A 42 12.57 9.08 -4.03
C VAL A 42 12.02 10.41 -4.58
N GLU A 43 12.11 11.50 -3.81
CA GLU A 43 11.79 12.84 -4.30
C GLU A 43 12.65 13.22 -5.51
N ASP A 44 13.97 13.00 -5.43
CA ASP A 44 14.89 13.34 -6.50
C ASP A 44 14.64 12.50 -7.77
N GLU A 45 14.25 11.24 -7.61
CA GLU A 45 13.84 10.39 -8.73
C GLU A 45 12.53 10.87 -9.37
N ILE A 46 11.51 11.16 -8.56
CA ILE A 46 10.22 11.64 -9.04
C ILE A 46 10.36 12.97 -9.79
N LYS A 47 11.21 13.87 -9.30
CA LYS A 47 11.51 15.13 -10.00
C LYS A 47 12.18 14.95 -11.35
N LYS A 48 12.96 13.87 -11.53
CA LYS A 48 13.53 13.51 -12.85
C LYS A 48 12.46 12.98 -13.80
N VAL A 49 11.48 12.22 -13.27
CA VAL A 49 10.37 11.67 -14.07
C VAL A 49 9.38 12.77 -14.44
N ASN A 50 8.95 13.58 -13.49
CA ASN A 50 8.00 14.66 -13.72
C ASN A 50 8.26 15.84 -12.75
N PRO A 51 8.97 16.90 -13.21
CA PRO A 51 9.26 18.06 -12.37
C PRO A 51 8.03 18.97 -12.12
N ASN A 52 6.93 18.74 -12.83
CA ASN A 52 5.74 19.62 -12.79
C ASN A 52 4.68 19.17 -11.78
N ILE A 53 4.89 18.08 -11.06
CA ILE A 53 3.98 17.61 -10.00
C ILE A 53 4.45 18.06 -8.62
N VAL A 54 3.51 18.15 -7.69
CA VAL A 54 3.83 18.33 -6.27
C VAL A 54 4.24 16.99 -5.68
N PHE A 55 5.43 16.94 -5.09
CA PHE A 55 5.85 15.85 -4.22
C PHE A 55 5.94 16.37 -2.79
N SER A 56 5.19 15.77 -1.88
CA SER A 56 5.19 16.12 -0.47
C SER A 56 5.31 14.88 0.39
N SER A 57 6.18 14.91 1.37
CA SER A 57 6.46 13.75 2.21
C SER A 57 6.74 14.11 3.66
N ILE A 58 6.49 13.16 4.56
CA ILE A 58 6.74 13.34 5.99
C ILE A 58 7.35 12.06 6.59
N GLU A 59 8.21 12.24 7.58
CA GLU A 59 8.70 11.13 8.39
C GLU A 59 7.62 10.73 9.41
N ALA A 60 7.16 9.47 9.31
CA ALA A 60 6.18 8.89 10.19
C ALA A 60 6.33 7.37 10.29
N ASP A 61 6.20 6.83 11.50
CA ASP A 61 6.11 5.38 11.74
C ASP A 61 4.64 4.98 11.90
N LEU A 62 4.11 4.32 10.86
CA LEU A 62 2.71 3.91 10.83
C LEU A 62 2.42 2.62 11.61
N SER A 63 3.42 1.98 12.22
CA SER A 63 3.19 0.92 13.21
C SER A 63 2.58 1.48 14.51
N GLN A 64 2.64 2.82 14.68
CA GLN A 64 2.10 3.55 15.81
C GLN A 64 0.93 4.43 15.37
N LYS A 65 -0.12 4.48 16.18
CA LYS A 65 -1.31 5.28 15.91
C LYS A 65 -1.00 6.78 15.75
N GLU A 66 -0.07 7.28 16.55
CA GLU A 66 0.40 8.67 16.52
C GLU A 66 1.05 9.00 15.17
N GLY A 67 1.84 8.07 14.61
CA GLY A 67 2.42 8.20 13.28
C GLY A 67 1.36 8.22 12.18
N CYS A 68 0.31 7.40 12.31
CA CYS A 68 -0.83 7.42 11.39
C CYS A 68 -1.55 8.77 11.44
N ASN A 69 -1.86 9.28 12.65
CA ASN A 69 -2.51 10.57 12.83
C ASN A 69 -1.67 11.71 12.25
N LYS A 70 -0.37 11.73 12.54
CA LYS A 70 0.58 12.71 12.00
C LYS A 70 0.57 12.73 10.45
N PHE A 71 0.57 11.55 9.83
CA PHE A 71 0.49 11.45 8.37
C PHE A 71 -0.85 11.94 7.82
N VAL A 72 -1.95 11.57 8.46
CA VAL A 72 -3.30 12.00 8.07
C VAL A 72 -3.45 13.52 8.17
N GLU A 73 -3.01 14.13 9.26
CA GLU A 73 -3.03 15.58 9.47
C GLU A 73 -2.19 16.30 8.43
N PHE A 74 -0.98 15.81 8.16
CA PHE A 74 -0.10 16.34 7.12
C PHE A 74 -0.78 16.37 5.75
N VAL A 75 -1.38 15.26 5.32
CA VAL A 75 -2.08 15.21 4.03
C VAL A 75 -3.31 16.12 4.02
N ASN A 76 -4.13 16.08 5.07
CA ASN A 76 -5.34 16.88 5.16
C ASN A 76 -5.09 18.40 5.13
N SER A 77 -3.94 18.85 5.64
CA SER A 77 -3.53 20.25 5.64
C SER A 77 -2.96 20.71 4.28
N ASN A 78 -2.59 19.79 3.40
CA ASN A 78 -1.87 20.12 2.16
C ASN A 78 -2.63 19.75 0.87
N THR A 79 -3.74 19.02 0.95
CA THR A 79 -4.58 18.75 -0.22
C THR A 79 -6.07 18.64 0.15
N ASN A 80 -6.91 19.15 -0.74
CA ASN A 80 -8.37 19.09 -0.57
C ASN A 80 -8.96 17.76 -1.05
N ASN A 81 -8.36 17.11 -2.05
CA ASN A 81 -8.86 15.90 -2.68
C ASN A 81 -7.82 14.79 -2.68
N ILE A 82 -8.28 13.54 -2.58
CA ILE A 82 -7.49 12.32 -2.72
C ILE A 82 -8.16 11.48 -3.82
N ASP A 83 -7.52 11.39 -4.98
CA ASP A 83 -8.02 10.54 -6.08
C ASP A 83 -7.68 9.06 -5.83
N VAL A 84 -6.50 8.81 -5.27
CA VAL A 84 -6.00 7.46 -4.99
C VAL A 84 -5.38 7.40 -3.60
N LEU A 85 -5.80 6.43 -2.80
CA LEU A 85 -5.13 6.04 -1.56
C LEU A 85 -4.54 4.65 -1.74
N VAL A 86 -3.23 4.49 -1.54
CA VAL A 86 -2.57 3.18 -1.53
C VAL A 86 -2.05 2.89 -0.12
N ASN A 87 -2.73 2.03 0.58
CA ASN A 87 -2.31 1.48 1.86
C ASN A 87 -1.26 0.39 1.61
N ASN A 88 0.02 0.79 1.54
CA ASN A 88 1.12 -0.10 1.15
C ASN A 88 2.01 -0.51 2.33
N VAL A 89 1.97 0.20 3.46
CA VAL A 89 2.78 -0.19 4.63
C VAL A 89 2.43 -1.60 5.07
N GLY A 90 3.47 -2.39 5.29
CA GLY A 90 3.37 -3.76 5.78
C GLY A 90 4.75 -4.34 6.05
N THR A 91 4.79 -5.33 6.92
CA THR A 91 5.99 -6.08 7.29
C THR A 91 5.72 -7.56 7.30
N PHE A 92 6.76 -8.34 7.12
CA PHE A 92 6.77 -9.80 7.24
C PHE A 92 7.86 -10.19 8.23
N VAL A 93 7.48 -10.92 9.24
CA VAL A 93 8.40 -11.61 10.15
C VAL A 93 8.06 -13.10 10.06
N PRO A 94 8.97 -13.93 9.56
CA PRO A 94 8.72 -15.37 9.47
C PRO A 94 8.69 -16.00 10.87
N GLY A 95 7.82 -16.97 11.09
CA GLY A 95 7.75 -17.72 12.33
C GLY A 95 6.61 -18.72 12.32
N GLU A 96 6.79 -19.83 13.03
CA GLU A 96 5.73 -20.77 13.34
C GLU A 96 4.88 -20.19 14.47
N LEU A 97 3.56 -20.22 14.30
CA LEU A 97 2.60 -19.53 15.17
C LEU A 97 2.77 -19.85 16.66
N MET A 98 3.15 -21.06 17.02
CA MET A 98 3.29 -21.47 18.43
C MET A 98 4.70 -21.27 19.01
N SER A 99 5.68 -20.85 18.19
CA SER A 99 7.07 -20.66 18.61
C SER A 99 7.69 -19.32 18.21
N GLU A 100 6.95 -18.47 17.48
CA GLU A 100 7.37 -17.10 17.16
C GLU A 100 7.43 -16.21 18.42
N ASP A 101 8.08 -15.05 18.33
CA ASP A 101 8.14 -14.07 19.43
C ASP A 101 6.73 -13.69 19.93
N GLU A 102 6.55 -13.58 21.24
CA GLU A 102 5.26 -13.26 21.87
C GLU A 102 4.63 -11.95 21.36
N ASN A 103 5.46 -11.01 20.90
CA ASN A 103 4.99 -9.72 20.35
C ASN A 103 4.77 -9.75 18.83
N ALA A 104 5.07 -10.85 18.13
CA ALA A 104 5.03 -10.93 16.67
C ALA A 104 3.64 -10.63 16.11
N LEU A 105 2.59 -11.22 16.70
CA LEU A 105 1.22 -10.98 16.27
C LEU A 105 0.82 -9.52 16.45
N GLU A 106 1.05 -8.94 17.63
CA GLU A 106 0.70 -7.54 17.91
C GLU A 106 1.44 -6.59 16.95
N PHE A 107 2.73 -6.79 16.77
CA PHE A 107 3.56 -5.99 15.86
C PHE A 107 3.05 -6.07 14.42
N MET A 108 2.73 -7.27 13.91
CA MET A 108 2.23 -7.44 12.54
C MET A 108 0.79 -6.94 12.38
N ILE A 109 -0.07 -7.08 13.38
CA ILE A 109 -1.41 -6.48 13.36
C ILE A 109 -1.33 -4.95 13.37
N ASN A 110 -0.50 -4.37 14.22
CA ASN A 110 -0.29 -2.92 14.27
C ASN A 110 0.22 -2.38 12.92
N THR A 111 1.21 -3.06 12.33
CA THR A 111 1.83 -2.61 11.08
C THR A 111 0.98 -2.92 9.85
N ASN A 112 0.42 -4.13 9.73
CA ASN A 112 -0.24 -4.58 8.50
C ASN A 112 -1.74 -4.25 8.45
N LEU A 113 -2.42 -4.18 9.60
CA LEU A 113 -3.86 -3.91 9.68
C LEU A 113 -4.15 -2.52 10.23
N TYR A 114 -3.71 -2.22 11.46
CA TYR A 114 -4.11 -0.97 12.11
C TYR A 114 -3.56 0.27 11.42
N SER A 115 -2.38 0.23 10.82
CA SER A 115 -1.88 1.33 10.00
C SER A 115 -2.85 1.66 8.86
N ASN A 116 -3.31 0.64 8.13
CA ASN A 116 -4.25 0.79 7.01
C ASN A 116 -5.63 1.28 7.50
N TYR A 117 -6.10 0.73 8.61
CA TYR A 117 -7.37 1.12 9.24
C TYR A 117 -7.35 2.59 9.68
N TRP A 118 -6.33 3.03 10.45
CA TRP A 118 -6.28 4.40 10.96
C TRP A 118 -6.11 5.42 9.85
N VAL A 119 -5.25 5.15 8.86
CA VAL A 119 -5.04 6.04 7.71
C VAL A 119 -6.33 6.16 6.88
N THR A 120 -6.96 5.04 6.52
CA THR A 120 -8.22 5.06 5.75
C THR A 120 -9.33 5.77 6.53
N ARG A 121 -9.46 5.49 7.82
CA ARG A 121 -10.45 6.14 8.69
C ARG A 121 -10.20 7.64 8.80
N GLY A 122 -8.93 8.07 8.87
CA GLY A 122 -8.55 9.48 8.89
C GLY A 122 -8.92 10.24 7.62
N PHE A 123 -8.97 9.56 6.47
CA PHE A 123 -9.40 10.15 5.19
C PHE A 123 -10.87 9.90 4.85
N SER A 124 -11.60 9.10 5.64
CA SER A 124 -12.98 8.69 5.32
C SER A 124 -13.91 9.87 5.07
N LYS A 125 -13.89 10.91 5.93
CA LYS A 125 -14.71 12.11 5.75
C LYS A 125 -14.42 12.83 4.43
N LYS A 126 -13.15 12.89 4.00
CA LYS A 126 -12.74 13.50 2.73
C LYS A 126 -13.30 12.70 1.56
N PHE A 127 -13.16 11.38 1.54
CA PHE A 127 -13.74 10.51 0.52
C PHE A 127 -15.27 10.64 0.44
N ILE A 128 -15.97 10.60 1.58
CA ILE A 128 -17.43 10.73 1.66
C ILE A 128 -17.90 12.08 1.10
N ASN A 129 -17.20 13.16 1.43
CA ASN A 129 -17.57 14.51 0.99
C ASN A 129 -17.30 14.72 -0.51
N GLN A 130 -16.18 14.21 -1.02
CA GLN A 130 -15.82 14.37 -2.44
C GLN A 130 -16.59 13.43 -3.37
N LYS A 131 -17.12 12.29 -2.88
CA LYS A 131 -17.92 11.29 -3.63
C LYS A 131 -17.17 10.69 -4.84
N PHE A 132 -15.89 10.53 -4.73
CA PHE A 132 -15.03 9.83 -5.68
C PHE A 132 -13.76 9.39 -4.98
N GLY A 133 -13.03 8.48 -5.61
CA GLY A 133 -11.71 8.02 -5.17
C GLY A 133 -11.55 6.52 -5.32
N HIS A 134 -10.31 6.06 -5.21
CA HIS A 134 -9.97 4.66 -5.29
C HIS A 134 -8.98 4.28 -4.18
N ILE A 135 -9.36 3.34 -3.34
CA ILE A 135 -8.55 2.84 -2.23
C ILE A 135 -7.95 1.49 -2.62
N PHE A 136 -6.64 1.36 -2.56
CA PHE A 136 -5.92 0.12 -2.76
C PHE A 136 -5.32 -0.35 -1.43
N ASN A 137 -5.62 -1.56 -1.01
CA ASN A 137 -5.02 -2.19 0.15
C ASN A 137 -4.02 -3.25 -0.32
N ILE A 138 -2.73 -3.10 0.02
CA ILE A 138 -1.70 -4.08 -0.34
C ILE A 138 -1.75 -5.26 0.62
N CYS A 139 -2.58 -6.19 0.25
CA CYS A 139 -2.75 -7.49 0.88
C CYS A 139 -1.57 -8.43 0.53
N SER A 140 -1.84 -9.72 0.37
CA SER A 140 -0.89 -10.75 -0.03
C SER A 140 -1.67 -11.98 -0.51
N ILE A 141 -1.04 -12.90 -1.21
CA ILE A 141 -1.56 -14.28 -1.36
C ILE A 141 -1.78 -14.93 0.01
N ALA A 142 -0.95 -14.57 1.01
CA ALA A 142 -1.12 -14.93 2.42
C ALA A 142 -2.46 -14.47 3.03
N SER A 143 -3.23 -13.65 2.35
CA SER A 143 -4.57 -13.24 2.75
C SER A 143 -5.66 -14.28 2.46
N LYS A 144 -5.33 -15.28 1.64
CA LYS A 144 -6.27 -16.34 1.22
C LYS A 144 -5.77 -17.75 1.57
N VAL A 145 -4.45 -17.93 1.66
CA VAL A 145 -3.82 -19.22 1.92
C VAL A 145 -2.75 -19.04 2.97
N ALA A 146 -2.87 -19.76 4.09
CA ALA A 146 -1.80 -19.83 5.08
C ALA A 146 -0.71 -20.79 4.58
N TYR A 147 0.53 -20.55 4.99
CA TYR A 147 1.68 -21.36 4.66
C TYR A 147 2.61 -21.52 5.86
N GLU A 148 3.48 -22.49 5.79
CA GLU A 148 4.48 -22.78 6.83
C GLU A 148 5.38 -21.56 7.08
N ASN A 149 5.72 -21.29 8.34
CA ASN A 149 6.44 -20.10 8.77
C ASN A 149 5.73 -18.75 8.46
N GLY A 150 4.46 -18.79 8.10
CA GLY A 150 3.64 -17.59 7.83
C GLY A 150 2.88 -17.04 9.04
N GLY A 151 2.81 -17.78 10.13
CA GLY A 151 2.25 -17.45 11.44
C GLY A 151 1.37 -16.21 11.53
N SER A 152 1.78 -15.28 12.39
CA SER A 152 1.08 -14.00 12.61
C SER A 152 1.00 -13.13 11.36
N TYR A 153 1.90 -13.29 10.39
CA TYR A 153 1.80 -12.59 9.11
C TYR A 153 0.54 -12.97 8.34
N CYS A 154 0.27 -14.27 8.19
CA CYS A 154 -0.96 -14.72 7.53
C CYS A 154 -2.19 -14.16 8.24
N ILE A 155 -2.26 -14.27 9.59
CA ILE A 155 -3.37 -13.72 10.37
C ILE A 155 -3.58 -12.24 10.04
N SER A 156 -2.52 -11.43 10.06
CA SER A 156 -2.59 -10.00 9.77
C SER A 156 -3.09 -9.70 8.34
N LYS A 157 -2.70 -10.51 7.37
CA LYS A 157 -3.07 -10.35 5.96
C LYS A 157 -4.48 -10.87 5.66
N PHE A 158 -4.94 -11.93 6.31
CA PHE A 158 -6.36 -12.32 6.28
C PHE A 158 -7.25 -11.20 6.85
N ALA A 159 -6.86 -10.62 7.98
CA ALA A 159 -7.59 -9.50 8.59
C ALA A 159 -7.62 -8.26 7.69
N LEU A 160 -6.50 -7.90 7.04
CA LEU A 160 -6.44 -6.80 6.09
C LEU A 160 -7.34 -7.04 4.87
N TYR A 161 -7.41 -8.26 4.38
CA TYR A 161 -8.30 -8.60 3.27
C TYR A 161 -9.78 -8.50 3.68
N GLY A 162 -10.15 -9.00 4.86
CA GLY A 162 -11.50 -8.79 5.43
C GLY A 162 -11.84 -7.31 5.57
N PHE A 163 -10.90 -6.50 6.08
CA PHE A 163 -11.06 -5.04 6.13
C PHE A 163 -11.31 -4.44 4.73
N SER A 164 -10.58 -4.89 3.70
CA SER A 164 -10.77 -4.42 2.33
C SER A 164 -12.17 -4.73 1.79
N GLN A 165 -12.69 -5.94 2.08
CA GLN A 165 -14.05 -6.34 1.69
C GLN A 165 -15.12 -5.51 2.40
N CYS A 166 -14.98 -5.27 3.71
CA CYS A 166 -15.89 -4.40 4.46
C CYS A 166 -15.90 -2.98 3.90
N LEU A 167 -14.73 -2.40 3.61
CA LEU A 167 -14.63 -1.08 2.98
C LEU A 167 -15.35 -1.03 1.62
N ARG A 168 -15.19 -2.08 0.81
CA ARG A 168 -15.85 -2.17 -0.50
C ARG A 168 -17.36 -2.11 -0.36
N GLU A 169 -17.93 -2.84 0.60
CA GLU A 169 -19.38 -2.84 0.86
C GLU A 169 -19.88 -1.49 1.34
N GLU A 170 -19.16 -0.82 2.23
CA GLU A 170 -19.53 0.49 2.75
C GLU A 170 -19.41 1.59 1.70
N PHE A 171 -18.36 1.56 0.87
CA PHE A 171 -17.98 2.68 0.00
C PHE A 171 -18.55 2.60 -1.42
N LYS A 172 -18.99 1.43 -1.89
CA LYS A 172 -19.53 1.28 -3.25
C LYS A 172 -20.74 2.20 -3.54
N LYS A 173 -21.59 2.44 -2.53
CA LYS A 173 -22.74 3.35 -2.65
C LYS A 173 -22.37 4.82 -2.65
N LEU A 174 -21.11 5.14 -2.29
CA LEU A 174 -20.58 6.50 -2.23
C LEU A 174 -19.71 6.83 -3.45
N ASN A 175 -19.72 5.96 -4.47
CA ASN A 175 -18.89 6.08 -5.68
C ASN A 175 -17.37 6.07 -5.38
N ILE A 176 -16.96 5.33 -4.36
CA ILE A 176 -15.56 5.12 -3.98
C ILE A 176 -15.20 3.68 -4.26
N LYS A 177 -14.17 3.48 -5.09
CA LYS A 177 -13.68 2.14 -5.45
C LYS A 177 -12.73 1.62 -4.36
N VAL A 178 -12.76 0.32 -4.13
CA VAL A 178 -11.83 -0.37 -3.22
C VAL A 178 -11.29 -1.61 -3.92
N THR A 179 -9.98 -1.75 -3.93
CA THR A 179 -9.26 -2.88 -4.54
C THR A 179 -8.32 -3.52 -3.54
N ALA A 180 -8.42 -4.83 -3.35
CA ALA A 180 -7.41 -5.62 -2.65
C ALA A 180 -6.34 -6.07 -3.65
N VAL A 181 -5.08 -5.74 -3.40
CA VAL A 181 -3.93 -6.20 -4.21
C VAL A 181 -3.26 -7.33 -3.47
N LEU A 182 -3.22 -8.52 -4.07
CA LEU A 182 -2.72 -9.76 -3.45
C LEU A 182 -1.46 -10.26 -4.20
N PRO A 183 -0.31 -9.62 -3.99
CA PRO A 183 0.93 -10.07 -4.61
C PRO A 183 1.47 -11.32 -3.90
N GLY A 184 2.05 -12.22 -4.67
CA GLY A 184 2.97 -13.24 -4.21
C GLY A 184 4.36 -12.68 -3.94
N ALA A 185 5.37 -13.53 -3.93
CA ALA A 185 6.76 -13.14 -3.70
C ALA A 185 7.20 -12.07 -4.71
N THR A 186 7.45 -10.88 -4.19
CA THR A 186 7.84 -9.69 -4.98
C THR A 186 9.24 -9.29 -4.60
N ARG A 187 10.13 -9.03 -5.56
CA ARG A 187 11.52 -8.67 -5.33
C ARG A 187 11.62 -7.33 -4.61
N THR A 188 11.78 -7.37 -3.32
CA THR A 188 11.93 -6.22 -2.41
C THR A 188 13.00 -6.52 -1.38
N GLY A 189 13.39 -5.55 -0.57
CA GLY A 189 14.33 -5.75 0.53
C GLY A 189 13.93 -6.85 1.54
N SER A 190 12.70 -7.33 1.53
CA SER A 190 12.28 -8.49 2.35
C SER A 190 12.94 -9.81 1.91
N TRP A 191 13.54 -9.84 0.73
CA TRP A 191 14.23 -10.99 0.17
C TRP A 191 15.75 -10.80 0.06
N ASP A 192 16.28 -9.79 0.74
CA ASP A 192 17.73 -9.58 0.78
C ASP A 192 18.40 -10.78 1.49
N GLY A 193 19.46 -11.32 0.87
CA GLY A 193 20.17 -12.49 1.37
C GLY A 193 19.62 -13.84 0.85
N THR A 194 18.51 -13.86 0.09
CA THR A 194 18.09 -15.11 -0.58
C THR A 194 19.02 -15.50 -1.72
N SER A 195 19.22 -16.80 -1.93
CA SER A 195 19.96 -17.35 -3.07
C SER A 195 19.08 -17.59 -4.31
N LEU A 196 17.76 -17.33 -4.20
CA LEU A 196 16.85 -17.52 -5.33
C LEU A 196 17.10 -16.49 -6.42
N PRO A 197 17.08 -16.87 -7.70
CA PRO A 197 17.27 -15.96 -8.81
C PRO A 197 16.09 -14.99 -8.95
N ASP A 198 16.36 -13.80 -9.52
CA ASP A 198 15.35 -12.73 -9.63
C ASP A 198 14.10 -13.12 -10.43
N GLU A 199 14.23 -14.06 -11.38
CA GLU A 199 13.12 -14.59 -12.19
C GLU A 199 12.07 -15.36 -11.36
N ARG A 200 12.40 -15.76 -10.12
CA ARG A 200 11.46 -16.39 -9.18
C ARG A 200 10.55 -15.39 -8.49
N PHE A 201 10.77 -14.10 -8.70
CA PHE A 201 10.02 -13.03 -8.05
C PHE A 201 9.20 -12.21 -9.04
N ILE A 202 8.10 -11.64 -8.55
CA ILE A 202 7.39 -10.58 -9.26
C ILE A 202 8.26 -9.33 -9.24
N ASN A 203 8.39 -8.64 -10.37
CA ASN A 203 8.98 -7.31 -10.42
C ASN A 203 8.05 -6.30 -9.74
N VAL A 204 8.61 -5.40 -8.94
CA VAL A 204 7.83 -4.34 -8.26
C VAL A 204 7.05 -3.46 -9.24
N ASP A 205 7.58 -3.27 -10.46
CA ASP A 205 6.95 -2.46 -11.51
C ASP A 205 5.68 -3.11 -12.06
N ASP A 206 5.59 -4.43 -12.07
CA ASP A 206 4.38 -5.13 -12.52
C ASP A 206 3.23 -4.96 -11.53
N VAL A 207 3.54 -4.90 -10.23
CA VAL A 207 2.55 -4.54 -9.21
C VAL A 207 2.07 -3.09 -9.41
N ALA A 208 3.00 -2.16 -9.65
CA ALA A 208 2.69 -0.75 -9.88
C ALA A 208 1.82 -0.54 -11.14
N LYS A 209 2.17 -1.21 -12.26
CA LYS A 209 1.37 -1.20 -13.50
C LYS A 209 -0.04 -1.73 -13.28
N SER A 210 -0.18 -2.83 -12.53
CA SER A 210 -1.49 -3.45 -12.25
C SER A 210 -2.37 -2.54 -11.39
N ILE A 211 -1.80 -1.86 -10.39
CA ILE A 211 -2.51 -0.86 -9.58
C ILE A 211 -2.98 0.28 -10.48
N PHE A 212 -2.09 0.82 -11.32
CA PHE A 212 -2.45 1.91 -12.22
C PHE A 212 -3.52 1.50 -13.23
N SER A 213 -3.41 0.32 -13.84
CA SER A 213 -4.41 -0.21 -14.79
C SER A 213 -5.79 -0.38 -14.13
N ALA A 214 -5.85 -0.85 -12.89
CA ALA A 214 -7.11 -0.95 -12.15
C ALA A 214 -7.69 0.44 -11.82
N TYR A 215 -6.84 1.41 -11.51
CA TYR A 215 -7.25 2.80 -11.31
C TYR A 215 -7.87 3.40 -12.59
N ASP A 216 -7.24 3.16 -13.75
CA ASP A 216 -7.61 3.75 -15.05
C ASP A 216 -8.88 3.13 -15.68
N THR A 217 -9.56 2.23 -14.98
CA THR A 217 -10.86 1.70 -15.42
C THR A 217 -11.95 2.78 -15.40
N SER A 218 -12.95 2.61 -16.28
CA SER A 218 -14.10 3.52 -16.35
C SER A 218 -14.80 3.69 -14.98
N PRO A 219 -15.51 4.79 -14.76
CA PRO A 219 -16.22 5.01 -13.48
C PRO A 219 -17.17 3.90 -13.07
N GLY A 220 -17.79 3.23 -14.02
CA GLY A 220 -18.75 2.16 -13.78
C GLY A 220 -18.15 0.79 -13.43
N ALA A 221 -16.81 0.65 -13.53
CA ALA A 221 -16.13 -0.61 -13.27
C ALA A 221 -15.20 -0.50 -12.03
N THR A 222 -15.15 -1.55 -11.23
CA THR A 222 -14.20 -1.69 -10.12
C THR A 222 -13.49 -3.03 -10.25
N VAL A 223 -12.18 -3.01 -10.29
CA VAL A 223 -11.36 -4.21 -10.10
C VAL A 223 -11.30 -4.47 -8.60
N GLU A 224 -12.02 -5.45 -8.10
CA GLU A 224 -12.11 -5.69 -6.66
C GLU A 224 -10.88 -6.40 -6.10
N GLU A 225 -10.25 -7.25 -6.92
CA GLU A 225 -9.03 -7.98 -6.55
C GLU A 225 -8.02 -7.99 -7.69
N ILE A 226 -6.76 -7.83 -7.33
CA ILE A 226 -5.61 -8.03 -8.21
C ILE A 226 -4.74 -9.13 -7.60
N VAL A 227 -4.76 -10.32 -8.19
CA VAL A 227 -3.88 -11.43 -7.78
C VAL A 227 -2.72 -11.50 -8.75
N ILE A 228 -1.51 -11.32 -8.26
CA ILE A 228 -0.27 -11.40 -9.05
C ILE A 228 0.65 -12.41 -8.38
N ARG A 229 1.08 -13.42 -9.13
CA ARG A 229 1.98 -14.48 -8.63
C ARG A 229 3.19 -14.62 -9.53
N PRO A 230 4.32 -15.08 -9.01
CA PRO A 230 5.46 -15.44 -9.86
C PRO A 230 5.02 -16.43 -10.94
N GLN A 231 5.56 -16.31 -12.16
CA GLN A 231 5.17 -17.16 -13.29
C GLN A 231 5.35 -18.67 -12.99
N LEU A 232 6.37 -19.02 -12.21
CA LEU A 232 6.66 -20.39 -11.82
C LEU A 232 5.99 -20.82 -10.49
N GLY A 233 5.01 -20.05 -10.02
CA GLY A 233 4.35 -20.29 -8.74
C GLY A 233 5.08 -19.70 -7.53
N ASP A 234 4.51 -19.89 -6.34
CA ASP A 234 5.05 -19.34 -5.10
C ASP A 234 6.36 -20.02 -4.67
N ILE A 235 7.09 -19.40 -3.76
CA ILE A 235 8.38 -19.82 -3.20
C ILE A 235 8.30 -19.84 -1.68
#